data_bebc63c1e54e18ea86ab3f778719f575
#
_entry.id   bebc63c1e54e18ea86ab3f778719f575
#
_cell.length_a   1.000
_cell.length_b   1.000
_cell.length_c   1.000
_cell.angle_alpha   90.00
_cell.angle_beta   90.00
_cell.angle_gamma   90.00
#
_symmetry.space_group_name_H-M   'P 1'
#
loop_
_entity.id
_entity.type
_entity.pdbx_description
1 polymer ?
#
loop_
_entity_poly.entity_id
_entity_poly.type
_entity_poly.pdbx_seq_one_letter_code
_entity_poly.pdbx_strand_id
1 'polypeptide(L)'
;MKLTQTTLDKLEDILGESDFVVRYERGNFQSGWCLLEAKRIVVLNKFLNLEARINTLLELIPVLDIQFDKLTHESQKLYTEVQKLSLTEANREVTTA
;
A
#
# COMPACT_ATOMS: atom_id res chain seq x y z
N MET A 1 5.96 -9.36 -8.44
CA MET A 1 6.39 -7.95 -8.25
C MET A 1 7.74 -7.93 -7.57
N LYS A 2 8.67 -7.17 -8.11
CA LYS A 2 10.02 -7.09 -7.54
C LYS A 2 10.04 -6.21 -6.30
N LEU A 3 10.81 -6.60 -5.30
CA LEU A 3 10.94 -5.83 -4.05
C LEU A 3 12.12 -4.85 -4.16
N THR A 4 11.94 -3.83 -4.96
CA THR A 4 12.97 -2.81 -5.25
C THR A 4 12.49 -1.42 -4.83
N GLN A 5 13.43 -0.48 -4.72
CA GLN A 5 13.09 0.91 -4.43
C GLN A 5 12.14 1.48 -5.49
N THR A 6 12.33 1.13 -6.74
CA THR A 6 11.44 1.57 -7.83
C THR A 6 10.00 1.10 -7.58
N THR A 7 9.82 -0.14 -7.15
CA THR A 7 8.49 -0.66 -6.82
C THR A 7 7.88 0.12 -5.65
N LEU A 8 8.66 0.38 -4.61
CA LEU A 8 8.17 1.17 -3.48
C LEU A 8 7.73 2.55 -3.93
N ASP A 9 8.53 3.22 -4.75
CA ASP A 9 8.20 4.56 -5.26
C ASP A 9 6.89 4.55 -6.04
N LYS A 10 6.67 3.54 -6.86
CA LYS A 10 5.44 3.41 -7.65
C LYS A 10 4.22 3.14 -6.79
N LEU A 11 4.37 2.36 -5.72
CA LEU A 11 3.28 2.13 -4.77
C LEU A 11 2.93 3.41 -4.01
N GLU A 12 3.95 4.18 -3.62
CA GLU A 12 3.72 5.47 -2.97
C GLU A 12 3.06 6.48 -3.92
N ASP A 13 3.37 6.39 -5.22
CA ASP A 13 2.73 7.24 -6.23
C ASP A 13 1.21 7.00 -6.28
N ILE A 14 0.77 5.75 -6.16
CA ILE A 14 -0.66 5.43 -6.12
C ILE A 14 -1.33 6.21 -4.99
N LEU A 15 -0.71 6.21 -3.81
CA LEU A 15 -1.26 6.93 -2.66
C LEU A 15 -1.27 8.42 -2.89
N GLY A 16 -0.16 8.99 -3.37
CA GLY A 16 -0.06 10.43 -3.62
C GLY A 16 -1.04 10.90 -4.68
N GLU A 17 -1.25 10.13 -5.74
CA GLU A 17 -2.20 10.46 -6.80
C GLU A 17 -3.66 10.40 -6.33
N SER A 18 -3.92 9.66 -5.26
CA SER A 18 -5.25 9.58 -4.62
C SER A 18 -5.37 10.52 -3.42
N ASP A 19 -4.50 11.53 -3.34
CA ASP A 19 -4.49 12.55 -2.30
C ASP A 19 -4.17 12.04 -0.90
N PHE A 20 -3.51 10.89 -0.80
CA PHE A 20 -2.95 10.44 0.47
C PHE A 20 -1.54 10.99 0.65
N VAL A 21 -1.18 11.27 1.89
CA VAL A 21 0.18 11.65 2.27
C VAL A 21 0.81 10.47 3.00
N VAL A 22 2.00 10.07 2.57
CA VAL A 22 2.75 9.00 3.22
C VAL A 22 3.83 9.63 4.10
N ARG A 23 3.85 9.26 5.37
CA ARG A 23 4.84 9.75 6.32
C ARG A 23 5.54 8.57 6.98
N TYR A 24 6.83 8.70 7.19
CA TYR A 24 7.64 7.70 7.90
C TYR A 24 8.01 8.27 9.26
N GLU A 25 7.52 7.64 10.31
CA GLU A 25 7.71 8.14 11.67
C GLU A 25 8.04 7.00 12.64
N ARG A 26 8.62 7.36 13.77
CA ARG A 26 8.78 6.42 14.88
C ARG A 26 7.43 6.18 15.52
N GLY A 27 7.19 4.94 15.98
CA GLY A 27 5.97 4.64 16.69
C GLY A 27 5.90 3.18 17.08
N ASN A 28 5.03 2.89 18.04
CA ASN A 28 4.74 1.54 18.48
C ASN A 28 3.53 1.02 17.71
N PHE A 29 3.66 0.96 16.39
CA PHE A 29 2.60 0.42 15.54
C PHE A 29 2.76 -1.09 15.46
N GLN A 30 1.79 -1.85 15.96
CA GLN A 30 1.84 -3.31 15.90
C GLN A 30 1.92 -3.83 14.46
N SER A 31 1.20 -3.17 13.56
CA SER A 31 1.16 -3.55 12.14
C SER A 31 2.18 -2.82 11.30
N GLY A 32 2.96 -1.91 11.89
CA GLY A 32 3.93 -1.11 11.16
C GLY A 32 3.35 0.12 10.46
N TRP A 33 2.03 0.34 10.56
CA TRP A 33 1.38 1.49 9.92
C TRP A 33 0.19 1.97 10.73
N CYS A 34 -0.23 3.20 10.43
CA CYS A 34 -1.41 3.82 11.03
C CYS A 34 -2.06 4.74 9.99
N LEU A 35 -3.38 4.77 9.97
CA LEU A 35 -4.13 5.62 9.04
C LEU A 35 -4.89 6.70 9.80
N LEU A 36 -4.64 7.96 9.42
CA LEU A 36 -5.39 9.11 9.90
C LEU A 36 -6.39 9.49 8.81
N GLU A 37 -7.55 8.84 8.80
CA GLU A 37 -8.52 8.93 7.72
C GLU A 37 -8.98 10.35 7.40
N ALA A 38 -9.30 11.13 8.44
CA ALA A 38 -9.81 12.50 8.24
C ALA A 38 -8.82 13.38 7.47
N LYS A 39 -7.52 13.08 7.56
CA LYS A 39 -6.47 13.86 6.89
C LYS A 39 -5.86 13.12 5.71
N ARG A 40 -6.31 11.91 5.42
CA ARG A 40 -5.76 11.04 4.38
C ARG A 40 -4.25 10.88 4.54
N ILE A 41 -3.79 10.65 5.75
CA ILE A 41 -2.37 10.44 6.06
C ILE A 41 -2.13 8.98 6.41
N VAL A 42 -1.18 8.36 5.72
CA VAL A 42 -0.70 7.01 6.02
C VAL A 42 0.65 7.16 6.72
N VAL A 43 0.73 6.67 7.95
CA VAL A 43 1.98 6.71 8.73
C VAL A 43 2.58 5.31 8.74
N LEU A 44 3.81 5.20 8.25
CA LEU A 44 4.56 3.95 8.26
C LEU A 44 5.69 4.05 9.29
N ASN A 45 6.01 2.92 9.90
CA ASN A 45 7.13 2.88 10.83
C ASN A 45 8.43 3.05 10.04
N LYS A 46 9.20 4.08 10.38
CA LYS A 46 10.44 4.41 9.67
C LYS A 46 11.52 3.32 9.78
N PHE A 47 11.40 2.42 10.74
CA PHE A 47 12.36 1.33 10.92
C PHE A 47 12.09 0.11 10.03
N LEU A 48 10.98 0.12 9.29
CA LEU A 48 10.73 -0.95 8.31
C LEU A 48 11.81 -0.93 7.23
N ASN A 49 12.32 -2.11 6.87
CA ASN A 49 13.23 -2.21 5.74
C ASN A 49 12.44 -2.14 4.42
N LEU A 50 13.13 -2.10 3.29
CA LEU A 50 12.50 -1.94 1.98
C LEU A 50 11.42 -2.98 1.72
N GLU A 51 11.74 -4.25 1.94
CA GLU A 51 10.81 -5.35 1.71
C GLU A 51 9.56 -5.21 2.59
N ALA A 52 9.73 -4.89 3.86
CA ALA A 52 8.62 -4.70 4.78
C ALA A 52 7.75 -3.52 4.39
N ARG A 53 8.34 -2.42 3.90
CA ARG A 53 7.59 -1.26 3.41
C ARG A 53 6.71 -1.64 2.23
N ILE A 54 7.28 -2.38 1.27
CA ILE A 54 6.53 -2.82 0.09
C ILE A 54 5.39 -3.74 0.51
N ASN A 55 5.67 -4.74 1.34
CA ASN A 55 4.64 -5.67 1.80
C ASN A 55 3.53 -4.97 2.57
N THR A 56 3.87 -3.98 3.40
CA THR A 56 2.89 -3.19 4.13
C THR A 56 1.97 -2.43 3.17
N LEU A 57 2.54 -1.79 2.13
CA LEU A 57 1.74 -1.07 1.14
C LEU A 57 0.87 -2.02 0.31
N LEU A 58 1.37 -3.21 -0.01
CA LEU A 58 0.58 -4.21 -0.73
C LEU A 58 -0.65 -4.65 0.07
N GLU A 59 -0.53 -4.72 1.39
CA GLU A 59 -1.64 -5.02 2.29
C GLU A 59 -2.61 -3.85 2.43
N LEU A 60 -2.06 -2.65 2.51
CA LEU A 60 -2.79 -1.44 2.85
C LEU A 60 -3.58 -0.87 1.68
N ILE A 61 -2.97 -0.80 0.49
CA ILE A 61 -3.58 -0.17 -0.68
C ILE A 61 -4.97 -0.73 -1.01
N PRO A 62 -5.20 -2.05 -0.99
CA PRO A 62 -6.53 -2.59 -1.31
C PRO A 62 -7.65 -2.17 -0.37
N VAL A 63 -7.33 -1.78 0.87
CA VAL A 63 -8.34 -1.39 1.86
C VAL A 63 -8.54 0.13 1.94
N LEU A 64 -7.73 0.90 1.22
CA LEU A 64 -7.85 2.35 1.19
C LEU A 64 -8.80 2.81 0.09
N ASP A 65 -9.33 4.01 0.26
CA ASP A 65 -10.17 4.67 -0.75
C ASP A 65 -9.28 5.26 -1.85
N ILE A 66 -8.83 4.41 -2.77
CA ILE A 66 -8.00 4.82 -3.90
C ILE A 66 -8.91 5.36 -5.01
N GLN A 67 -8.61 6.57 -5.48
CA GLN A 67 -9.38 7.22 -6.53
C GLN A 67 -8.81 6.84 -7.88
N PHE A 68 -9.25 5.72 -8.42
CA PHE A 68 -8.74 5.12 -9.64
C PHE A 68 -8.70 6.10 -10.82
N ASP A 69 -9.73 6.93 -10.95
CA ASP A 69 -9.81 7.92 -12.05
C ASP A 69 -8.72 8.98 -11.99
N LYS A 70 -8.15 9.22 -10.82
CA LYS A 70 -7.06 10.19 -10.65
C LYS A 70 -5.69 9.60 -10.92
N LEU A 71 -5.59 8.28 -11.01
CA LEU A 71 -4.30 7.61 -11.21
C LEU A 71 -3.82 7.79 -12.65
N THR A 72 -2.50 7.90 -12.81
CA THR A 72 -1.89 7.80 -14.12
C THR A 72 -2.13 6.40 -14.68
N HIS A 73 -1.98 6.24 -16.01
CA HIS A 73 -2.17 4.94 -16.63
C HIS A 73 -1.26 3.86 -16.03
N GLU A 74 -0.01 4.21 -15.76
CA GLU A 74 0.94 3.31 -15.13
C GLU A 74 0.49 2.90 -13.72
N SER A 75 0.03 3.87 -12.93
CA SER A 75 -0.47 3.61 -11.57
C SER A 75 -1.75 2.77 -11.58
N GLN A 76 -2.63 2.98 -12.57
CA GLN A 76 -3.83 2.17 -12.73
C GLN A 76 -3.49 0.69 -12.96
N LYS A 77 -2.50 0.43 -13.81
CA LYS A 77 -2.04 -0.95 -14.05
C LYS A 77 -1.50 -1.59 -12.78
N LEU A 78 -0.67 -0.87 -12.06
CA LEU A 78 -0.08 -1.37 -10.82
C LEU A 78 -1.14 -1.61 -9.75
N TYR A 79 -2.09 -0.68 -9.61
CA TYR A 79 -3.18 -0.82 -8.65
C TYR A 79 -4.02 -2.07 -8.94
N THR A 80 -4.33 -2.31 -10.20
CA THR A 80 -5.06 -3.51 -10.62
C THR A 80 -4.30 -4.78 -10.23
N GLU A 81 -2.98 -4.77 -10.45
CA GLU A 81 -2.11 -5.90 -10.07
C GLU A 81 -2.11 -6.12 -8.55
N VAL A 82 -2.04 -5.05 -7.77
CA VAL A 82 -2.07 -5.11 -6.31
C VAL A 82 -3.39 -5.72 -5.83
N GLN A 83 -4.52 -5.33 -6.42
CA GLN A 83 -5.82 -5.89 -6.07
C GLN A 83 -5.91 -7.38 -6.41
N LYS A 84 -5.34 -7.81 -7.52
CA LYS A 84 -5.31 -9.23 -7.87
C LYS A 84 -4.53 -10.07 -6.85
N LEU A 85 -3.40 -9.54 -6.38
CA LEU A 85 -2.61 -10.21 -5.34
C LEU A 85 -3.42 -10.37 -4.05
N SER A 86 -4.14 -9.33 -3.66
CA SER A 86 -4.99 -9.36 -2.46
C SER A 86 -6.10 -10.42 -2.59
N LEU A 87 -6.77 -10.48 -3.75
CA LEU A 87 -7.80 -11.49 -4.01
C LEU A 87 -7.24 -12.91 -3.97
N THR A 88 -6.04 -13.11 -4.51
CA THR A 88 -5.38 -14.41 -4.50
C THR A 88 -5.09 -14.88 -3.08
N GLU A 89 -4.64 -13.99 -2.23
CA GLU A 89 -4.39 -14.29 -0.82
C GLU A 89 -5.69 -14.62 -0.08
N ALA A 90 -6.75 -13.84 -0.33
CA ALA A 90 -8.06 -14.09 0.28
C ALA A 90 -8.60 -15.46 -0.12
N ASN A 91 -8.47 -15.83 -1.40
CA ASN A 91 -8.90 -17.14 -1.88
C ASN A 91 -8.10 -18.26 -1.26
N ARG A 92 -6.80 -18.03 -1.07
CA ARG A 92 -5.93 -19.03 -0.44
C ARG A 92 -6.32 -19.26 1.01
N GLU A 93 -6.65 -18.22 1.74
CA GLU A 93 -7.10 -18.33 3.12
C GLU A 93 -8.41 -19.10 3.22
N VAL A 94 -9.35 -18.83 2.32
CA VAL A 94 -10.63 -19.55 2.27
C VAL A 94 -10.43 -21.03 2.02
N THR A 95 -9.49 -21.40 1.14
CA THR A 95 -9.24 -22.80 0.81
C THR A 95 -8.51 -23.55 1.90
N THR A 96 -7.78 -22.87 2.77
CA THR A 96 -7.06 -23.52 3.87
C THR A 96 -7.90 -23.63 5.14
N ALA A 97 -8.99 -22.97 5.17
CA ALA A 97 -9.93 -23.04 6.29
C ALA A 97 -10.82 -24.26 6.19
#